data_81893495e25ab94a41bb0b71fd01a143
#
_entry.id   81893495e25ab94a41bb0b71fd01a143
#
_cell.length_a   1.000
_cell.length_b   1.000
_cell.length_c   1.000
_cell.angle_alpha   90.00
_cell.angle_beta   90.00
_cell.angle_gamma   90.00
#
_symmetry.space_group_name_H-M   'P 1'
#
loop_
_entity.id
_entity.type
_entity.pdbx_description
1 polymer ?
#
loop_
_entity_poly.entity_id
_entity_poly.type
_entity_poly.pdbx_seq_one_letter_code
_entity_poly.pdbx_strand_id
1 'polypeptide(L)'
;MAVEINWDNFSLYNNGPDGLRTKFENLCRQLFANEFLKSNKLMTHLHSDPNQPGIESEPIFDEDTNRYIGYQAKFFDKNVDYSQIYHSMENVVEYYAGKINHVVLYCNKAITTSSKSYAKIVELLNKSEISIELITNEEILDIVRKYPYLANYYFGVNVITFDWIIAHDEKSFNTLGERFNREFNVETETS
;
A
#
# COMPACT_ATOMS: atom_id res chain seq x y z
N MET A 1 -25.01 8.81 -11.86
CA MET A 1 -24.35 7.50 -11.67
C MET A 1 -23.29 7.70 -10.60
N ALA A 2 -23.31 6.89 -9.55
CA ALA A 2 -22.22 6.90 -8.58
C ALA A 2 -20.94 6.44 -9.32
N VAL A 3 -19.87 7.21 -9.24
CA VAL A 3 -18.57 6.83 -9.81
C VAL A 3 -17.99 5.74 -8.93
N GLU A 4 -17.75 4.57 -9.49
CA GLU A 4 -17.21 3.42 -8.76
C GLU A 4 -15.69 3.44 -8.71
N ILE A 5 -15.12 2.93 -7.62
CA ILE A 5 -13.69 2.65 -7.53
C ILE A 5 -13.40 1.37 -8.32
N ASN A 6 -12.89 1.53 -9.54
CA ASN A 6 -12.50 0.45 -10.43
C ASN A 6 -11.32 0.87 -11.33
N TRP A 7 -10.69 -0.09 -12.00
CA TRP A 7 -9.49 0.15 -12.81
C TRP A 7 -9.74 0.97 -14.08
N ASP A 8 -10.96 0.97 -14.60
CA ASP A 8 -11.33 1.79 -15.76
C ASP A 8 -11.35 3.27 -15.35
N ASN A 9 -11.92 3.58 -14.19
CA ASN A 9 -11.90 4.93 -13.63
C ASN A 9 -10.48 5.37 -13.25
N PHE A 10 -9.66 4.46 -12.69
CA PHE A 10 -8.24 4.75 -12.47
C PHE A 10 -7.55 5.15 -13.77
N SER A 11 -7.73 4.35 -14.82
CA SER A 11 -7.11 4.60 -16.12
C SER A 11 -7.61 5.89 -16.77
N LEU A 12 -8.91 6.15 -16.68
CA LEU A 12 -9.52 7.36 -17.22
C LEU A 12 -9.03 8.61 -16.50
N TYR A 13 -8.97 8.58 -15.17
CA TYR A 13 -8.65 9.73 -14.33
C TYR A 13 -7.15 10.07 -14.34
N ASN A 14 -6.29 9.07 -14.51
CA ASN A 14 -4.84 9.23 -14.51
C ASN A 14 -4.19 9.21 -15.90
N ASN A 15 -4.98 9.36 -16.96
CA ASN A 15 -4.48 9.42 -18.34
C ASN A 15 -3.81 10.78 -18.63
N GLY A 16 -2.67 11.02 -17.98
CA GLY A 16 -1.88 12.24 -18.06
C GLY A 16 -0.42 11.96 -18.47
N PRO A 17 0.42 13.00 -18.53
CA PRO A 17 1.81 12.90 -18.99
C PRO A 17 2.69 11.98 -18.14
N ASP A 18 2.37 11.82 -16.86
CA ASP A 18 3.15 10.95 -15.95
C ASP A 18 2.95 9.46 -16.24
N GLY A 19 1.89 9.10 -16.96
CA GLY A 19 1.54 7.72 -17.31
C GLY A 19 0.93 6.92 -16.15
N LEU A 20 0.16 5.90 -16.51
CA LEU A 20 -0.58 5.05 -15.56
C LEU A 20 0.33 4.29 -14.58
N ARG A 21 1.52 3.87 -15.05
CA ARG A 21 2.47 3.13 -14.20
C ARG A 21 2.96 3.98 -13.04
N THR A 22 3.42 5.19 -13.32
CA THR A 22 3.90 6.12 -12.28
C THR A 22 2.79 6.47 -11.29
N LYS A 23 1.55 6.67 -11.77
CA LYS A 23 0.40 6.91 -10.88
C LYS A 23 0.08 5.70 -10.03
N PHE A 24 0.19 4.49 -10.58
CA PHE A 24 0.00 3.26 -9.83
C PHE A 24 1.10 3.03 -8.77
N GLU A 25 2.37 3.24 -9.11
CA GLU A 25 3.49 3.20 -8.18
C GLU A 25 3.29 4.18 -7.02
N ASN A 26 2.86 5.41 -7.30
CA ASN A 26 2.54 6.40 -6.28
C ASN A 26 1.35 6.00 -5.40
N LEU A 27 0.31 5.37 -5.97
CA LEU A 27 -0.79 4.79 -5.20
C LEU A 27 -0.27 3.68 -4.27
N CYS A 28 0.49 2.72 -4.81
CA CYS A 28 1.04 1.61 -4.03
C CYS A 28 1.95 2.09 -2.90
N ARG A 29 2.76 3.12 -3.14
CA ARG A 29 3.58 3.75 -2.10
C ARG A 29 2.73 4.25 -0.93
N GLN A 30 1.60 4.89 -1.21
CA GLN A 30 0.70 5.39 -0.15
C GLN A 30 -0.03 4.24 0.55
N LEU A 31 -0.45 3.22 -0.17
CA LEU A 31 -1.04 2.02 0.43
C LEU A 31 -0.05 1.33 1.36
N PHE A 32 1.18 1.10 0.89
CA PHE A 32 2.23 0.49 1.69
C PHE A 32 2.54 1.30 2.95
N ALA A 33 2.66 2.63 2.83
CA ALA A 33 2.86 3.50 3.98
C ALA A 33 1.68 3.43 4.97
N ASN A 34 0.45 3.42 4.48
CA ASN A 34 -0.72 3.35 5.34
C ASN A 34 -0.87 2.01 6.07
N GLU A 35 -0.47 0.91 5.45
CA GLU A 35 -0.62 -0.42 6.04
C GLU A 35 0.56 -0.82 6.93
N PHE A 36 1.79 -0.48 6.56
CA PHE A 36 3.01 -0.98 7.22
C PHE A 36 3.76 0.07 8.06
N LEU A 37 3.48 1.38 7.92
CA LEU A 37 4.12 2.42 8.75
C LEU A 37 3.26 2.91 9.91
N LYS A 38 2.12 2.28 10.19
CA LYS A 38 1.17 2.71 11.24
C LYS A 38 1.76 2.74 12.65
N SER A 39 2.69 1.86 12.95
CA SER A 39 3.31 1.72 14.27
C SER A 39 4.47 2.69 14.51
N ASN A 40 5.11 3.20 13.45
CA ASN A 40 6.25 4.10 13.58
C ASN A 40 5.79 5.55 13.73
N LYS A 41 5.63 6.00 14.96
CA LYS A 41 5.24 7.38 15.33
C LYS A 41 6.23 8.47 14.90
N LEU A 42 7.38 8.12 14.41
CA LEU A 42 8.38 9.02 13.85
C LEU A 42 8.25 8.94 12.33
N MET A 43 7.93 10.07 11.72
CA MET A 43 7.81 10.32 10.28
C MET A 43 8.89 9.61 9.46
N THR A 44 8.72 8.32 9.26
CA THR A 44 9.58 7.56 8.36
C THR A 44 9.11 7.86 6.95
N HIS A 45 9.79 8.73 6.25
CA HIS A 45 9.55 8.93 4.83
C HIS A 45 10.03 7.68 4.10
N LEU A 46 9.16 7.10 3.27
CA LEU A 46 9.60 6.10 2.31
C LEU A 46 10.57 6.77 1.33
N HIS A 47 11.84 6.51 1.53
CA HIS A 47 12.87 6.98 0.62
C HIS A 47 12.92 6.04 -0.59
N SER A 48 12.88 6.58 -1.78
CA SER A 48 13.05 5.83 -3.03
C SER A 48 14.06 6.56 -3.90
N ASP A 49 15.10 5.84 -4.30
CA ASP A 49 16.02 6.34 -5.30
C ASP A 49 15.45 6.13 -6.69
N PRO A 50 15.66 7.07 -7.62
CA PRO A 50 15.29 6.86 -9.01
C PRO A 50 15.94 5.60 -9.56
N ASN A 51 15.15 4.70 -10.17
CA ASN A 51 15.59 3.41 -10.72
C ASN A 51 16.12 2.40 -9.70
N GLN A 52 15.65 2.43 -8.47
CA GLN A 52 15.98 1.44 -7.46
C GLN A 52 15.57 0.03 -7.97
N PRO A 53 16.50 -0.95 -8.06
CA PRO A 53 16.17 -2.24 -8.63
C PRO A 53 15.38 -3.10 -7.64
N GLY A 54 14.35 -3.78 -8.12
CA GLY A 54 13.65 -4.84 -7.40
C GLY A 54 12.56 -4.39 -6.42
N ILE A 55 12.77 -3.32 -5.67
CA ILE A 55 11.75 -2.72 -4.77
C ILE A 55 11.62 -1.22 -5.03
N GLU A 56 10.46 -0.64 -4.68
CA GLU A 56 10.13 0.76 -4.99
C GLU A 56 10.58 1.76 -3.91
N SER A 57 11.06 1.28 -2.76
CA SER A 57 11.57 2.10 -1.66
C SER A 57 12.65 1.35 -0.87
N GLU A 58 13.39 2.05 -0.05
CA GLU A 58 14.24 1.38 0.94
C GLU A 58 13.41 0.43 1.82
N PRO A 59 14.01 -0.71 2.24
CA PRO A 59 13.35 -1.65 3.15
C PRO A 59 12.96 -0.97 4.45
N ILE A 60 11.78 -1.27 4.96
CA ILE A 60 11.34 -0.85 6.28
C ILE A 60 11.42 -2.01 7.27
N PHE A 61 11.67 -1.72 8.54
CA PHE A 61 11.56 -2.70 9.61
C PHE A 61 10.14 -2.64 10.20
N ASP A 62 9.43 -3.75 10.12
CA ASP A 62 8.12 -3.93 10.72
C ASP A 62 8.29 -4.58 12.11
N GLU A 63 8.03 -3.79 13.15
CA GLU A 63 8.17 -4.23 14.54
C GLU A 63 7.14 -5.30 14.91
N ASP A 64 5.95 -5.27 14.32
CA ASP A 64 4.86 -6.21 14.64
C ASP A 64 5.20 -7.63 14.20
N THR A 65 5.86 -7.77 13.05
CA THR A 65 6.25 -9.07 12.48
C THR A 65 7.73 -9.39 12.65
N ASN A 66 8.54 -8.45 13.16
CA ASN A 66 10.00 -8.53 13.27
C ASN A 66 10.66 -8.85 11.91
N ARG A 67 10.23 -8.16 10.86
CA ARG A 67 10.69 -8.38 9.48
C ARG A 67 11.12 -7.09 8.81
N TYR A 68 12.10 -7.22 7.90
CA TYR A 68 12.40 -6.18 6.93
C TYR A 68 11.56 -6.40 5.68
N ILE A 69 10.76 -5.41 5.33
CA ILE A 69 9.77 -5.49 4.25
C ILE A 69 10.13 -4.51 3.14
N GLY A 70 10.09 -4.99 1.91
CA GLY A 70 10.10 -4.15 0.70
C GLY A 70 8.79 -4.32 -0.07
N TYR A 71 8.50 -3.43 -1.03
CA TYR A 71 7.37 -3.62 -1.93
C TYR A 71 7.76 -3.38 -3.38
N GLN A 72 6.99 -3.99 -4.29
CA GLN A 72 7.07 -3.81 -5.73
C GLN A 72 5.68 -3.53 -6.29
N ALA A 73 5.57 -2.61 -7.23
CA ALA A 73 4.33 -2.27 -7.91
C ALA A 73 4.38 -2.68 -9.40
N LYS A 74 3.34 -3.32 -9.90
CA LYS A 74 3.20 -3.74 -11.29
C LYS A 74 1.84 -3.37 -11.86
N PHE A 75 1.83 -2.47 -12.83
CA PHE A 75 0.64 -2.10 -13.58
C PHE A 75 0.68 -2.74 -14.98
N PHE A 76 -0.34 -3.52 -15.31
CA PHE A 76 -0.50 -4.16 -16.61
C PHE A 76 -1.78 -3.67 -17.28
N ASP A 77 -1.65 -3.23 -18.52
CA ASP A 77 -2.81 -2.75 -19.31
C ASP A 77 -3.76 -3.91 -19.67
N LYS A 78 -3.22 -5.05 -20.06
CA LYS A 78 -3.99 -6.22 -20.51
C LYS A 78 -3.85 -7.40 -19.55
N ASN A 79 -2.87 -8.26 -19.79
CA ASN A 79 -2.63 -9.47 -19.02
C ASN A 79 -1.40 -9.31 -18.13
N VAL A 80 -1.35 -10.10 -17.06
CA VAL A 80 -0.17 -10.19 -16.20
C VAL A 80 1.01 -10.73 -17.02
N ASP A 81 2.11 -10.01 -16.99
CA ASP A 81 3.38 -10.47 -17.53
C ASP A 81 4.23 -11.04 -16.38
N TYR A 82 4.18 -12.35 -16.24
CA TYR A 82 4.94 -13.07 -15.22
C TYR A 82 6.45 -12.97 -15.41
N SER A 83 6.94 -12.73 -16.63
CA SER A 83 8.38 -12.56 -16.88
C SER A 83 8.88 -11.24 -16.30
N GLN A 84 8.10 -10.17 -16.40
CA GLN A 84 8.42 -8.89 -15.75
C GLN A 84 8.39 -9.00 -14.22
N ILE A 85 7.43 -9.75 -13.65
CA ILE A 85 7.40 -9.98 -12.21
C ILE A 85 8.62 -10.81 -11.79
N TYR A 86 8.91 -11.90 -12.49
CA TYR A 86 10.06 -12.77 -12.22
C TYR A 86 11.37 -11.97 -12.23
N HIS A 87 11.60 -11.17 -13.27
CA HIS A 87 12.81 -10.33 -13.38
C HIS A 87 12.92 -9.30 -12.25
N SER A 88 11.81 -8.71 -11.81
CA SER A 88 11.84 -7.84 -10.63
C SER A 88 12.21 -8.61 -9.36
N MET A 89 11.72 -9.84 -9.19
CA MET A 89 12.10 -10.68 -8.05
C MET A 89 13.54 -11.18 -8.12
N GLU A 90 14.09 -11.39 -9.32
CA GLU A 90 15.55 -11.63 -9.49
C GLU A 90 16.34 -10.44 -8.95
N ASN A 91 15.96 -9.22 -9.29
CA ASN A 91 16.58 -8.02 -8.73
C ASN A 91 16.41 -7.92 -7.20
N VAL A 92 15.23 -8.29 -6.66
CA VAL A 92 15.05 -8.36 -5.20
C VAL A 92 16.06 -9.31 -4.57
N VAL A 93 16.24 -10.50 -5.13
CA VAL A 93 17.22 -11.47 -4.62
C VAL A 93 18.65 -10.96 -4.78
N GLU A 94 18.99 -10.39 -5.94
CA GLU A 94 20.35 -9.91 -6.22
C GLU A 94 20.79 -8.77 -5.29
N TYR A 95 19.92 -7.79 -5.04
CA TYR A 95 20.29 -6.57 -4.33
C TYR A 95 19.89 -6.56 -2.84
N TYR A 96 18.93 -7.40 -2.46
CA TYR A 96 18.32 -7.36 -1.12
C TYR A 96 18.32 -8.69 -0.37
N ALA A 97 18.89 -9.78 -0.90
CA ALA A 97 19.08 -11.01 -0.12
C ALA A 97 19.84 -10.71 1.17
N GLY A 98 19.33 -11.19 2.30
CA GLY A 98 19.85 -10.91 3.62
C GLY A 98 19.56 -9.50 4.17
N LYS A 99 18.91 -8.62 3.40
CA LYS A 99 18.47 -7.29 3.83
C LYS A 99 16.95 -7.21 4.04
N ILE A 100 16.20 -7.99 3.29
CA ILE A 100 14.75 -8.15 3.46
C ILE A 100 14.42 -9.63 3.59
N ASN A 101 13.32 -9.92 4.26
CA ASN A 101 12.75 -11.26 4.38
C ASN A 101 11.28 -11.32 3.98
N HIS A 102 10.74 -10.19 3.54
CA HIS A 102 9.38 -10.12 3.03
C HIS A 102 9.26 -9.09 1.91
N VAL A 103 8.56 -9.44 0.83
CA VAL A 103 8.22 -8.53 -0.26
C VAL A 103 6.72 -8.52 -0.50
N VAL A 104 6.14 -7.33 -0.58
CA VAL A 104 4.73 -7.12 -0.95
C VAL A 104 4.66 -6.77 -2.43
N LEU A 105 3.97 -7.57 -3.21
CA LEU A 105 3.74 -7.31 -4.63
C LEU A 105 2.34 -6.75 -4.85
N TYR A 106 2.27 -5.48 -5.20
CA TYR A 106 1.04 -4.83 -5.67
C TYR A 106 0.87 -5.04 -7.17
N CYS A 107 -0.29 -5.53 -7.59
CA CYS A 107 -0.62 -5.71 -9.01
C CYS A 107 -2.07 -5.33 -9.30
N ASN A 108 -2.31 -4.49 -10.31
CA ASN A 108 -3.67 -4.11 -10.72
C ASN A 108 -4.47 -5.25 -11.38
N LYS A 109 -3.88 -6.41 -11.58
CA LYS A 109 -4.53 -7.61 -12.14
C LYS A 109 -4.44 -8.77 -11.16
N ALA A 110 -5.42 -9.66 -11.21
CA ALA A 110 -5.38 -10.90 -10.44
C ALA A 110 -4.20 -11.79 -10.88
N ILE A 111 -3.46 -12.31 -9.92
CA ILE A 111 -2.34 -13.23 -10.14
C ILE A 111 -2.82 -14.66 -9.87
N THR A 112 -2.62 -15.55 -10.85
CA THR A 112 -2.96 -16.96 -10.72
C THR A 112 -1.86 -17.69 -9.94
N THR A 113 -2.07 -17.89 -8.64
CA THR A 113 -1.08 -18.52 -7.74
C THR A 113 -0.82 -19.98 -8.04
N SER A 114 -1.75 -20.70 -8.67
CA SER A 114 -1.56 -22.09 -9.12
C SER A 114 -0.77 -22.22 -10.43
N SER A 115 -0.36 -21.11 -11.05
CA SER A 115 0.39 -21.15 -12.30
C SER A 115 1.83 -21.61 -12.08
N LYS A 116 2.39 -22.33 -13.08
CA LYS A 116 3.81 -22.69 -13.07
C LYS A 116 4.75 -21.48 -13.06
N SER A 117 4.31 -20.36 -13.62
CA SER A 117 5.09 -19.12 -13.66
C SER A 117 5.19 -18.49 -12.27
N TYR A 118 4.08 -18.48 -11.52
CA TYR A 118 4.10 -18.00 -10.14
C TYR A 118 4.90 -18.92 -9.21
N ALA A 119 4.78 -20.24 -9.39
CA ALA A 119 5.56 -21.19 -8.61
C ALA A 119 7.08 -20.96 -8.74
N LYS A 120 7.57 -20.60 -9.93
CA LYS A 120 8.99 -20.25 -10.14
C LYS A 120 9.40 -18.98 -9.38
N ILE A 121 8.51 -18.00 -9.28
CA ILE A 121 8.75 -16.76 -8.51
C ILE A 121 8.91 -17.10 -7.03
N VAL A 122 7.98 -17.90 -6.49
CA VAL A 122 8.02 -18.34 -5.10
C VAL A 122 9.28 -19.16 -4.81
N GLU A 123 9.65 -20.09 -5.70
CA GLU A 123 10.87 -20.89 -5.58
C GLU A 123 12.14 -20.03 -5.55
N LEU A 124 12.21 -19.02 -6.42
CA LEU A 124 13.32 -18.07 -6.46
C LEU A 124 13.48 -17.34 -5.13
N LEU A 125 12.41 -16.77 -4.61
CA LEU A 125 12.43 -16.00 -3.37
C LEU A 125 12.71 -16.88 -2.14
N ASN A 126 12.10 -18.08 -2.08
CA ASN A 126 12.31 -19.01 -0.98
C ASN A 126 13.77 -19.46 -0.83
N LYS A 127 14.52 -19.59 -1.93
CA LYS A 127 15.97 -19.91 -1.91
C LYS A 127 16.79 -18.83 -1.18
N SER A 128 16.26 -17.63 -1.07
CA SER A 128 16.88 -16.48 -0.41
C SER A 128 16.17 -16.11 0.90
N GLU A 129 15.31 -17.00 1.41
CA GLU A 129 14.54 -16.82 2.64
C GLU A 129 13.62 -15.57 2.61
N ILE A 130 13.15 -15.19 1.42
CA ILE A 130 12.25 -14.06 1.20
C ILE A 130 10.84 -14.61 0.97
N SER A 131 9.89 -14.21 1.80
CA SER A 131 8.46 -14.49 1.59
C SER A 131 7.82 -13.43 0.69
N ILE A 132 6.75 -13.80 -0.02
CA ILE A 132 5.99 -12.88 -0.86
C ILE A 132 4.53 -12.81 -0.42
N GLU A 133 4.02 -11.59 -0.31
CA GLU A 133 2.60 -11.29 -0.15
C GLU A 133 2.07 -10.65 -1.43
N LEU A 134 0.88 -11.05 -1.84
CA LEU A 134 0.21 -10.50 -3.00
C LEU A 134 -0.94 -9.60 -2.54
N ILE A 135 -0.96 -8.36 -2.99
CA ILE A 135 -2.10 -7.47 -2.87
C ILE A 135 -2.51 -7.08 -4.30
N THR A 136 -3.57 -7.70 -4.78
CA THR A 136 -3.87 -7.66 -6.22
C THR A 136 -5.31 -7.23 -6.50
N ASN A 137 -5.52 -6.65 -7.67
CA ASN A 137 -6.84 -6.34 -8.24
C ASN A 137 -7.85 -5.80 -7.20
N GLU A 138 -8.85 -6.59 -6.81
CA GLU A 138 -9.92 -6.18 -5.90
C GLU A 138 -9.40 -5.86 -4.49
N GLU A 139 -8.37 -6.56 -4.01
CA GLU A 139 -7.77 -6.29 -2.70
C GLU A 139 -7.23 -4.86 -2.61
N ILE A 140 -6.58 -4.37 -3.68
CA ILE A 140 -6.14 -2.97 -3.76
C ILE A 140 -7.34 -2.01 -3.69
N LEU A 141 -8.39 -2.31 -4.47
CA LEU A 141 -9.60 -1.47 -4.50
C LEU A 141 -10.31 -1.46 -3.14
N ASP A 142 -10.34 -2.59 -2.44
CA ASP A 142 -10.89 -2.70 -1.09
C ASP A 142 -10.10 -1.88 -0.06
N ILE A 143 -8.76 -1.87 -0.18
CA ILE A 143 -7.93 -1.01 0.66
C ILE A 143 -8.18 0.46 0.33
N VAL A 144 -8.25 0.83 -0.96
CA VAL A 144 -8.53 2.22 -1.38
C VAL A 144 -9.87 2.71 -0.83
N ARG A 145 -10.90 1.86 -0.77
CA ARG A 145 -12.20 2.22 -0.18
C ARG A 145 -12.12 2.63 1.29
N LYS A 146 -11.10 2.16 2.02
CA LYS A 146 -10.87 2.57 3.42
C LYS A 146 -10.26 3.98 3.55
N TYR A 147 -9.69 4.51 2.45
CA TYR A 147 -8.99 5.80 2.42
C TYR A 147 -9.65 6.76 1.43
N PRO A 148 -10.65 7.56 1.85
CA PRO A 148 -11.40 8.46 0.97
C PRO A 148 -10.54 9.39 0.13
N TYR A 149 -9.41 9.86 0.68
CA TYR A 149 -8.51 10.75 -0.04
C TYR A 149 -7.81 10.03 -1.22
N LEU A 150 -7.49 8.73 -1.11
CA LEU A 150 -6.93 7.94 -2.21
C LEU A 150 -7.99 7.68 -3.29
N ALA A 151 -9.22 7.36 -2.89
CA ALA A 151 -10.34 7.19 -3.80
C ALA A 151 -10.61 8.46 -4.61
N ASN A 152 -10.59 9.62 -3.96
CA ASN A 152 -10.77 10.90 -4.63
C ASN A 152 -9.59 11.22 -5.56
N TYR A 153 -8.35 11.12 -5.06
CA TYR A 153 -7.16 11.56 -5.80
C TYR A 153 -6.84 10.67 -7.00
N TYR A 154 -6.97 9.33 -6.87
CA TYR A 154 -6.58 8.39 -7.93
C TYR A 154 -7.74 7.90 -8.79
N PHE A 155 -8.97 7.98 -8.32
CA PHE A 155 -10.14 7.44 -9.03
C PHE A 155 -11.20 8.49 -9.34
N GLY A 156 -11.02 9.73 -8.86
CA GLY A 156 -12.02 10.79 -9.02
C GLY A 156 -13.33 10.51 -8.30
N VAL A 157 -13.31 9.62 -7.30
CA VAL A 157 -14.49 9.15 -6.59
C VAL A 157 -14.56 9.80 -5.21
N ASN A 158 -15.63 10.55 -4.97
CA ASN A 158 -15.87 11.06 -3.64
C ASN A 158 -16.65 10.01 -2.83
N VAL A 159 -15.96 9.29 -1.95
CA VAL A 159 -16.55 8.30 -1.04
C VAL A 159 -16.95 8.89 0.32
N ILE A 160 -16.80 10.21 0.50
CA ILE A 160 -17.26 10.89 1.71
C ILE A 160 -18.79 10.95 1.67
N THR A 161 -19.41 10.00 2.34
CA THR A 161 -20.86 9.96 2.53
C THR A 161 -21.23 10.68 3.84
N PHE A 162 -22.51 11.00 4.01
CA PHE A 162 -23.02 11.56 5.26
C PHE A 162 -22.73 10.63 6.45
N ASP A 163 -22.89 9.32 6.26
CA ASP A 163 -22.58 8.30 7.28
C ASP A 163 -21.08 8.27 7.63
N TRP A 164 -20.20 8.47 6.65
CA TRP A 164 -18.77 8.57 6.88
C TRP A 164 -18.41 9.81 7.72
N ILE A 165 -19.04 10.95 7.42
CA ILE A 165 -18.85 12.19 8.18
C ILE A 165 -19.30 11.98 9.64
N ILE A 166 -20.49 11.42 9.86
CA ILE A 166 -21.01 11.14 11.22
C ILE A 166 -20.05 10.23 11.98
N ALA A 167 -19.62 9.11 11.39
CA ALA A 167 -18.71 8.16 12.04
C ALA A 167 -17.34 8.78 12.39
N HIS A 168 -16.85 9.74 11.60
CA HIS A 168 -15.60 10.46 11.88
C HIS A 168 -15.79 11.59 12.87
N ASP A 169 -16.92 12.28 12.83
CA ASP A 169 -17.26 13.31 13.81
C ASP A 169 -17.48 12.71 15.21
N GLU A 170 -18.19 11.60 15.33
CA GLU A 170 -18.34 10.88 16.60
C GLU A 170 -17.00 10.46 17.19
N LYS A 171 -16.07 9.96 16.36
CA LYS A 171 -14.72 9.59 16.78
C LYS A 171 -13.91 10.83 17.20
N SER A 172 -14.04 11.92 16.47
CA SER A 172 -13.38 13.20 16.78
C SER A 172 -13.94 13.84 18.04
N PHE A 173 -15.25 13.79 18.25
CA PHE A 173 -15.93 14.26 19.45
C PHE A 173 -15.54 13.44 20.69
N ASN A 174 -15.51 12.11 20.58
CA ASN A 174 -15.06 11.25 21.66
C ASN A 174 -13.60 11.51 22.03
N THR A 175 -12.71 11.69 21.05
CA THR A 175 -11.30 12.02 21.29
C THR A 175 -11.12 13.41 21.92
N LEU A 176 -11.92 14.40 21.49
CA LEU A 176 -11.95 15.74 22.09
C LEU A 176 -12.54 15.69 23.51
N GLY A 177 -13.61 14.94 23.72
CA GLY A 177 -14.20 14.73 25.03
C GLY A 177 -13.25 14.05 26.03
N GLU A 178 -12.51 13.06 25.59
CA GLU A 178 -11.48 12.38 26.40
C GLU A 178 -10.28 13.30 26.73
N ARG A 179 -9.89 14.18 25.81
CA ARG A 179 -8.86 15.21 26.08
C ARG A 179 -9.37 16.26 27.02
N PHE A 180 -10.59 16.75 26.84
CA PHE A 180 -11.21 17.72 27.72
C PHE A 180 -11.37 17.19 29.15
N ASN A 181 -11.84 15.96 29.29
CA ASN A 181 -11.96 15.32 30.59
C ASN A 181 -10.60 15.08 31.28
N ARG A 182 -9.54 14.79 30.54
CA ARG A 182 -8.18 14.68 31.08
C ARG A 182 -7.62 16.03 31.58
N GLU A 183 -7.82 17.08 30.82
CA GLU A 183 -7.36 18.42 31.19
C GLU A 183 -8.17 18.99 32.38
N PHE A 184 -9.47 18.72 32.42
CA PHE A 184 -10.35 19.19 33.53
C PHE A 184 -10.16 18.43 34.85
N ASN A 185 -9.84 17.12 34.78
CA ASN A 185 -9.60 16.33 35.99
C ASN A 185 -8.24 16.64 36.64
N VAL A 186 -7.28 17.16 35.91
CA VAL A 186 -5.97 17.59 36.46
C VAL A 186 -6.14 18.89 37.30
N GLU A 187 -7.08 19.76 36.95
CA GLU A 187 -7.32 21.00 37.72
C GLU A 187 -8.12 20.80 39.00
N THR A 188 -8.90 19.72 39.10
CA THR A 188 -9.72 19.45 40.31
C THR A 188 -8.97 18.68 41.40
N GLU A 189 -7.83 18.07 41.12
CA GLU A 189 -7.00 17.38 42.12
C GLU A 189 -5.93 18.27 42.79
N THR A 190 -5.83 19.53 42.38
CA THR A 190 -4.86 20.53 42.93
C THR A 190 -5.49 21.64 43.76
N SER A 191 -6.72 21.45 44.29
CA SER A 191 -7.41 22.44 45.15
C SER A 191 -7.51 21.94 46.59
#